data_5d17acbc83fb96ff7d187cdd456fcc8b
#
_entry.id   5d17acbc83fb96ff7d187cdd456fcc8b
#
_cell.length_a   1.000
_cell.length_b   1.000
_cell.length_c   1.000
_cell.angle_alpha   90.00
_cell.angle_beta   90.00
_cell.angle_gamma   90.00
#
_symmetry.space_group_name_H-M   'P 1'
#
loop_
_entity.id
_entity.type
_entity.pdbx_description
1 polymer ?
#
loop_
_entity_poly.entity_id
_entity_poly.type
_entity_poly.pdbx_seq_one_letter_code
_entity_poly.pdbx_strand_id
1 'polypeptide(L)'
;LPLYEAKMLHHYDHRWATYASDGSVRELTPTDKQDPMAIVLPRYWVSEFTIEERLNPNKYPKDGRSWTKGWLLCWRDIARSTDERTTIFGLIPRTAVGHTSPLMFSEREDFHLILAAMNSYILDFVARQKIGGTHLTYSYLHQFPIPHPDSLASSLSWTNTIGLEWFSSRILELTYTTYDLEPFARDLRDGGAPFIWDEERRALIRAELDAAFFHLYGVARDDVDY
;
A
#
# COMPACT_ATOMS: atom_id res chain seq x y z
N LEU A 1 8.29 16.76 8.98
CA LEU A 1 7.68 15.84 8.01
C LEU A 1 6.16 15.86 8.14
N PRO A 2 5.40 15.54 7.08
CA PRO A 2 3.95 15.52 7.11
C PRO A 2 3.43 14.42 8.05
N LEU A 3 2.23 14.64 8.63
CA LEU A 3 1.48 13.59 9.31
C LEU A 3 0.39 13.10 8.37
N TYR A 4 0.53 11.86 7.91
CA TYR A 4 -0.45 11.22 7.04
C TYR A 4 -1.69 10.77 7.82
N GLU A 5 -2.86 11.08 7.28
CA GLU A 5 -4.14 10.61 7.76
C GLU A 5 -4.73 9.61 6.76
N ALA A 6 -5.55 8.68 7.21
CA ALA A 6 -6.15 7.63 6.37
C ALA A 6 -6.79 8.13 5.08
N LYS A 7 -7.42 9.31 5.10
CA LYS A 7 -8.05 9.92 3.92
C LYS A 7 -7.08 10.37 2.83
N MET A 8 -5.78 10.45 3.15
CA MET A 8 -4.75 10.90 2.20
C MET A 8 -4.22 9.76 1.33
N LEU A 9 -4.59 8.52 1.63
CA LEU A 9 -4.14 7.34 0.88
C LEU A 9 -5.32 6.54 0.30
N HIS A 10 -5.08 5.86 -0.80
CA HIS A 10 -5.99 4.88 -1.41
C HIS A 10 -5.17 3.70 -1.95
N HIS A 11 -5.79 2.76 -2.66
CA HIS A 11 -5.12 1.61 -3.28
C HIS A 11 -3.92 2.02 -4.12
N TYR A 12 -2.72 1.65 -3.68
CA TYR A 12 -1.46 1.99 -4.36
C TYR A 12 -1.27 3.49 -4.60
N ASP A 13 -1.94 4.34 -3.82
CA ASP A 13 -1.95 5.78 -4.02
C ASP A 13 -1.82 6.51 -2.68
N HIS A 14 -0.64 7.06 -2.42
CA HIS A 14 -0.37 7.87 -1.22
C HIS A 14 -0.70 9.35 -1.43
N ARG A 15 -1.21 9.70 -2.60
CA ARG A 15 -1.60 11.07 -2.96
C ARG A 15 -3.10 11.17 -3.27
N TRP A 16 -3.92 10.39 -2.56
CA TRP A 16 -5.36 10.40 -2.80
C TRP A 16 -5.99 11.75 -2.49
N ALA A 17 -5.71 12.30 -1.31
CA ALA A 17 -6.25 13.60 -0.90
C ALA A 17 -5.19 14.45 -0.20
N THR A 18 -5.38 15.75 -0.26
CA THR A 18 -4.51 16.79 0.31
C THR A 18 -5.33 17.83 1.03
N TYR A 19 -4.72 18.57 1.97
CA TYR A 19 -5.34 19.75 2.54
C TYR A 19 -5.07 20.98 1.67
N ALA A 20 -6.11 21.78 1.47
CA ALA A 20 -6.00 23.10 0.85
C ALA A 20 -5.61 24.16 1.89
N SER A 21 -5.25 25.35 1.42
CA SER A 21 -4.83 26.48 2.29
C SER A 21 -5.91 26.98 3.25
N ASP A 22 -7.18 26.73 2.95
CA ASP A 22 -8.32 27.07 3.81
C ASP A 22 -8.61 25.97 4.85
N GLY A 23 -7.82 24.89 4.87
CA GLY A 23 -7.98 23.76 5.77
C GLY A 23 -9.02 22.72 5.30
N SER A 24 -9.65 22.92 4.14
CA SER A 24 -10.52 21.92 3.54
C SER A 24 -9.70 20.75 2.96
N VAL A 25 -10.34 19.61 2.75
CA VAL A 25 -9.73 18.44 2.12
C VAL A 25 -10.25 18.32 0.70
N ARG A 26 -9.35 18.15 -0.26
CA ARG A 26 -9.69 17.82 -1.64
C ARG A 26 -8.96 16.56 -2.11
N GLU A 27 -9.55 15.81 -2.98
CA GLU A 27 -8.86 14.77 -3.72
C GLU A 27 -7.94 15.38 -4.78
N LEU A 28 -6.79 14.74 -5.03
CA LEU A 28 -5.95 15.10 -6.16
C LEU A 28 -6.56 14.55 -7.44
N THR A 29 -6.65 15.43 -8.44
CA THR A 29 -7.11 15.04 -9.78
C THR A 29 -6.03 14.21 -10.50
N PRO A 30 -6.38 13.43 -11.52
CA PRO A 30 -5.39 12.77 -12.38
C PRO A 30 -4.33 13.75 -12.93
N THR A 31 -4.74 14.97 -13.27
CA THR A 31 -3.78 16.01 -13.72
C THR A 31 -2.80 16.43 -12.63
N ASP A 32 -3.27 16.61 -11.38
CA ASP A 32 -2.36 16.86 -10.24
C ASP A 32 -1.34 15.73 -10.08
N LYS A 33 -1.80 14.48 -10.25
CA LYS A 33 -0.98 13.26 -10.06
C LYS A 33 0.01 13.00 -11.20
N GLN A 34 -0.15 13.64 -12.35
CA GLN A 34 0.83 13.57 -13.45
C GLN A 34 2.11 14.36 -13.15
N ASP A 35 2.05 15.32 -12.23
CA ASP A 35 3.26 16.01 -11.75
C ASP A 35 3.99 15.12 -10.73
N PRO A 36 5.21 14.64 -11.03
CA PRO A 36 6.00 13.80 -10.12
C PRO A 36 6.57 14.57 -8.92
N MET A 37 6.45 15.89 -8.91
CA MET A 37 6.86 16.77 -7.80
C MET A 37 5.69 17.11 -6.88
N ALA A 38 4.44 16.82 -7.30
CA ALA A 38 3.26 17.12 -6.50
C ALA A 38 3.18 16.20 -5.27
N ILE A 39 3.28 16.78 -4.10
CA ILE A 39 3.17 16.10 -2.80
C ILE A 39 1.85 16.47 -2.10
N VAL A 40 1.42 15.61 -1.19
CA VAL A 40 0.26 15.91 -0.35
C VAL A 40 0.66 16.86 0.79
N LEU A 41 -0.19 17.83 1.06
CA LEU A 41 -0.05 18.72 2.19
C LEU A 41 -0.87 18.19 3.37
N PRO A 42 -0.27 17.99 4.54
CA PRO A 42 -0.96 17.49 5.72
C PRO A 42 -1.62 18.66 6.49
N ARG A 43 -2.54 18.32 7.38
CA ARG A 43 -3.04 19.26 8.37
C ARG A 43 -2.02 19.54 9.48
N TYR A 44 -1.23 18.52 9.83
CA TYR A 44 -0.26 18.57 10.92
C TYR A 44 1.13 18.14 10.46
N TRP A 45 2.13 18.71 11.10
CA TRP A 45 3.53 18.41 10.87
C TRP A 45 4.17 17.84 12.13
N VAL A 46 5.07 16.89 11.96
CA VAL A 46 5.82 16.25 13.04
C VAL A 46 7.31 16.45 12.80
N SER A 47 8.09 16.65 13.86
CA SER A 47 9.54 16.78 13.72
C SER A 47 10.14 15.45 13.21
N GLU A 48 11.11 15.54 12.34
CA GLU A 48 11.85 14.37 11.85
C GLU A 48 12.49 13.60 13.00
N PHE A 49 13.02 14.31 13.98
CA PHE A 49 13.59 13.71 15.19
C PHE A 49 12.58 12.80 15.90
N THR A 50 11.33 13.22 16.03
CA THR A 50 10.29 12.41 16.68
C THR A 50 9.99 11.13 15.91
N ILE A 51 10.02 11.19 14.58
CA ILE A 51 9.79 10.02 13.73
C ILE A 51 10.95 9.04 13.84
N GLU A 52 12.19 9.52 13.73
CA GLU A 52 13.38 8.70 13.87
C GLU A 52 13.46 8.05 15.25
N GLU A 53 13.14 8.79 16.30
CA GLU A 53 13.10 8.25 17.66
C GLU A 53 12.09 7.11 17.81
N ARG A 54 10.95 7.19 17.13
CA ARG A 54 9.91 6.14 17.18
C ARG A 54 10.22 4.93 16.32
N LEU A 55 10.94 5.11 15.24
CA LEU A 55 11.37 4.02 14.35
C LEU A 55 12.73 3.42 14.75
N ASN A 56 13.36 3.96 15.82
CA ASN A 56 14.66 3.50 16.32
C ASN A 56 14.49 2.32 17.29
N PRO A 57 15.20 1.19 17.08
CA PRO A 57 15.11 -0.02 17.89
C PRO A 57 15.47 0.17 19.35
N ASN A 58 16.36 1.10 19.67
CA ASN A 58 16.81 1.36 21.05
C ASN A 58 15.69 1.93 21.94
N LYS A 59 14.62 2.42 21.37
CA LYS A 59 13.51 3.04 22.10
C LYS A 59 12.24 2.17 22.16
N TYR A 60 12.11 1.20 21.27
CA TYR A 60 11.01 0.22 21.26
C TYR A 60 11.57 -1.21 21.33
N PRO A 61 12.16 -1.60 22.48
CA PRO A 61 13.01 -2.77 22.59
C PRO A 61 12.28 -4.08 22.76
N LYS A 62 10.99 -4.19 22.50
CA LYS A 62 10.33 -5.50 22.72
C LYS A 62 10.88 -6.61 21.84
N ASP A 63 11.55 -6.27 20.73
CA ASP A 63 12.14 -7.22 19.79
C ASP A 63 13.38 -6.74 19.05
N GLY A 64 13.89 -5.54 19.36
CA GLY A 64 15.17 -5.04 18.84
C GLY A 64 15.18 -4.68 17.36
N ARG A 65 14.02 -4.57 16.71
CA ARG A 65 13.88 -4.34 15.28
C ARG A 65 13.83 -2.87 14.95
N SER A 66 14.62 -2.42 13.96
CA SER A 66 14.53 -1.06 13.43
C SER A 66 13.98 -1.08 12.02
N TRP A 67 13.17 -0.09 11.70
CA TRP A 67 12.75 0.15 10.34
C TRP A 67 13.73 1.11 9.66
N THR A 68 14.59 0.58 8.81
CA THR A 68 15.64 1.35 8.12
C THR A 68 15.23 1.82 6.74
N LYS A 69 14.11 1.32 6.21
CA LYS A 69 13.61 1.70 4.88
C LYS A 69 13.10 3.13 4.85
N GLY A 70 13.28 3.81 3.72
CA GLY A 70 12.81 5.17 3.48
C GLY A 70 11.32 5.30 3.18
N TRP A 71 10.54 4.24 3.38
CA TRP A 71 9.11 4.15 3.13
C TRP A 71 8.40 3.32 4.21
N LEU A 72 7.09 3.44 4.29
CA LEU A 72 6.25 2.73 5.26
C LEU A 72 5.07 2.08 4.52
N LEU A 73 4.60 0.93 5.02
CA LEU A 73 3.37 0.31 4.58
C LEU A 73 2.29 0.58 5.62
N CYS A 74 1.18 1.13 5.19
CA CYS A 74 0.04 1.45 6.05
C CYS A 74 -1.28 1.07 5.39
N TRP A 75 -2.36 1.11 6.17
CA TRP A 75 -3.71 0.91 5.66
C TRP A 75 -4.70 1.88 6.29
N ARG A 76 -5.87 2.00 5.70
CA ARG A 76 -7.00 2.69 6.32
C ARG A 76 -7.62 1.80 7.39
N ASP A 77 -7.55 2.22 8.65
CA ASP A 77 -8.26 1.56 9.74
C ASP A 77 -9.78 1.73 9.59
N ILE A 78 -10.23 2.94 9.22
CA ILE A 78 -11.65 3.19 8.97
C ILE A 78 -12.07 2.51 7.67
N ALA A 79 -12.85 1.44 7.81
CA ALA A 79 -13.32 0.61 6.71
C ALA A 79 -14.72 0.08 7.02
N ARG A 80 -15.59 0.04 6.03
CA ARG A 80 -16.95 -0.50 6.13
C ARG A 80 -17.14 -1.56 5.05
N SER A 81 -17.94 -2.56 5.39
CA SER A 81 -18.32 -3.59 4.39
C SER A 81 -19.17 -3.03 3.24
N THR A 82 -19.73 -1.82 3.39
CA THR A 82 -20.53 -1.12 2.38
C THR A 82 -19.73 -0.15 1.52
N ASP A 83 -18.46 0.12 1.85
CA ASP A 83 -17.59 0.97 1.03
C ASP A 83 -17.24 0.24 -0.28
N GLU A 84 -16.85 0.99 -1.32
CA GLU A 84 -16.42 0.40 -2.59
C GLU A 84 -15.28 -0.60 -2.38
N ARG A 85 -14.32 -0.25 -1.50
CA ARG A 85 -13.26 -1.14 -1.04
C ARG A 85 -13.15 -1.11 0.48
N THR A 86 -13.09 -2.29 1.07
CA THR A 86 -12.96 -2.49 2.51
C THR A 86 -11.50 -2.52 2.95
N THR A 87 -10.65 -3.16 2.15
CA THR A 87 -9.20 -3.19 2.37
C THR A 87 -8.52 -2.14 1.50
N ILE A 88 -7.89 -1.14 2.12
CA ILE A 88 -7.15 -0.09 1.43
C ILE A 88 -5.77 0.03 2.04
N PHE A 89 -4.76 -0.46 1.33
CA PHE A 89 -3.37 -0.43 1.71
C PHE A 89 -2.55 0.44 0.77
N GLY A 90 -1.51 1.08 1.29
CA GLY A 90 -0.62 1.92 0.50
C GLY A 90 0.80 1.96 1.06
N LEU A 91 1.75 2.29 0.20
CA LEU A 91 3.09 2.70 0.60
C LEU A 91 3.10 4.22 0.70
N ILE A 92 3.72 4.73 1.74
CA ILE A 92 3.92 6.16 1.97
C ILE A 92 5.41 6.44 2.22
N PRO A 93 5.89 7.66 2.02
CA PRO A 93 7.23 8.06 2.45
C PRO A 93 7.44 7.80 3.94
N ARG A 94 8.71 7.71 4.38
CA ARG A 94 9.06 7.62 5.80
C ARG A 94 8.64 8.90 6.53
N THR A 95 7.51 8.84 7.23
CA THR A 95 6.84 10.01 7.81
C THR A 95 6.02 9.62 9.04
N ALA A 96 5.30 10.56 9.64
CA ALA A 96 4.34 10.29 10.70
C ALA A 96 2.99 9.85 10.14
N VAL A 97 2.26 9.06 10.91
CA VAL A 97 0.88 8.66 10.59
C VAL A 97 -0.07 8.94 11.76
N GLY A 98 -1.31 9.26 11.45
CA GLY A 98 -2.40 9.31 12.42
C GLY A 98 -2.81 7.88 12.86
N HIS A 99 -3.50 7.76 13.99
CA HIS A 99 -3.94 6.47 14.53
C HIS A 99 -4.86 5.66 13.60
N THR A 100 -5.53 6.34 12.66
CA THR A 100 -6.38 5.70 11.64
C THR A 100 -5.62 5.21 10.40
N SER A 101 -4.30 5.35 10.41
CA SER A 101 -3.37 4.82 9.40
C SER A 101 -2.31 3.94 10.06
N PRO A 102 -2.69 2.77 10.59
CA PRO A 102 -1.74 1.87 11.26
C PRO A 102 -0.64 1.42 10.30
N LEU A 103 0.49 1.02 10.88
CA LEU A 103 1.68 0.60 10.13
C LEU A 103 1.92 -0.90 10.25
N MET A 104 2.45 -1.48 9.19
CA MET A 104 2.92 -2.85 9.16
C MET A 104 4.42 -2.88 8.87
N PHE A 105 5.16 -3.71 9.61
CA PHE A 105 6.61 -3.87 9.51
C PHE A 105 6.99 -5.33 9.33
N SER A 106 8.06 -5.58 8.59
CA SER A 106 8.65 -6.91 8.44
C SER A 106 10.14 -6.80 8.09
N GLU A 107 10.92 -7.79 8.53
CA GLU A 107 12.34 -7.90 8.16
C GLU A 107 12.57 -8.54 6.79
N ARG A 108 11.50 -9.07 6.16
CA ARG A 108 11.60 -9.69 4.84
C ARG A 108 11.88 -8.64 3.76
N GLU A 109 12.78 -8.94 2.85
CA GLU A 109 13.08 -8.08 1.70
C GLU A 109 11.90 -7.98 0.73
N ASP A 110 11.13 -9.06 0.59
CA ASP A 110 9.94 -9.15 -0.27
C ASP A 110 8.64 -8.66 0.41
N PHE A 111 8.76 -7.96 1.54
CA PHE A 111 7.62 -7.50 2.34
C PHE A 111 6.61 -6.66 1.55
N HIS A 112 7.05 -5.90 0.56
CA HIS A 112 6.19 -5.09 -0.30
C HIS A 112 5.15 -5.92 -1.08
N LEU A 113 5.39 -7.22 -1.30
CA LEU A 113 4.44 -8.10 -1.99
C LEU A 113 3.10 -8.21 -1.25
N ILE A 114 3.11 -8.03 0.08
CA ILE A 114 1.88 -8.06 0.88
C ILE A 114 0.90 -6.96 0.46
N LEU A 115 1.40 -5.85 -0.09
CA LEU A 115 0.55 -4.76 -0.57
C LEU A 115 -0.42 -5.23 -1.66
N ALA A 116 0.07 -6.05 -2.60
CA ALA A 116 -0.78 -6.58 -3.66
C ALA A 116 -1.81 -7.58 -3.11
N ALA A 117 -1.40 -8.45 -2.18
CA ALA A 117 -2.31 -9.38 -1.53
C ALA A 117 -3.42 -8.66 -0.78
N MET A 118 -3.05 -7.65 0.03
CA MET A 118 -3.99 -6.88 0.85
C MET A 118 -4.96 -6.01 0.04
N ASN A 119 -4.57 -5.62 -1.18
CA ASN A 119 -5.41 -4.84 -2.08
C ASN A 119 -6.19 -5.70 -3.10
N SER A 120 -6.04 -7.02 -3.09
CA SER A 120 -6.73 -7.90 -4.03
C SER A 120 -8.24 -7.98 -3.76
N TYR A 121 -9.04 -8.19 -4.81
CA TYR A 121 -10.49 -8.39 -4.67
C TYR A 121 -10.85 -9.58 -3.80
N ILE A 122 -10.08 -10.67 -3.86
CA ILE A 122 -10.32 -11.84 -3.01
C ILE A 122 -10.21 -11.46 -1.55
N LEU A 123 -9.18 -10.72 -1.18
CA LEU A 123 -8.99 -10.34 0.21
C LEU A 123 -10.01 -9.29 0.65
N ASP A 124 -10.38 -8.37 -0.22
CA ASP A 124 -11.46 -7.43 0.03
C ASP A 124 -12.79 -8.14 0.28
N PHE A 125 -13.11 -9.16 -0.53
CA PHE A 125 -14.29 -10.01 -0.32
C PHE A 125 -14.27 -10.69 1.05
N VAL A 126 -13.15 -11.32 1.42
CA VAL A 126 -12.99 -11.98 2.73
C VAL A 126 -13.13 -10.95 3.87
N ALA A 127 -12.52 -9.77 3.73
CA ALA A 127 -12.61 -8.71 4.72
C ALA A 127 -14.06 -8.25 4.93
N ARG A 128 -14.83 -8.07 3.86
CA ARG A 128 -16.26 -7.72 3.91
C ARG A 128 -17.09 -8.70 4.72
N GLN A 129 -16.78 -10.00 4.63
CA GLN A 129 -17.49 -11.02 5.39
C GLN A 129 -17.11 -11.03 6.89
N LYS A 130 -15.91 -10.57 7.22
CA LYS A 130 -15.38 -10.61 8.60
C LYS A 130 -15.60 -9.35 9.40
N ILE A 131 -15.56 -8.17 8.76
CA ILE A 131 -15.66 -6.90 9.45
C ILE A 131 -17.12 -6.64 9.87
N GLY A 132 -17.35 -6.70 11.18
CA GLY A 132 -18.67 -6.40 11.79
C GLY A 132 -18.83 -4.94 12.23
N GLY A 133 -17.83 -4.07 12.02
CA GLY A 133 -17.82 -2.68 12.47
C GLY A 133 -17.26 -1.73 11.43
N THR A 134 -16.61 -0.66 11.90
CA THR A 134 -16.05 0.40 11.06
C THR A 134 -14.51 0.47 11.10
N HIS A 135 -13.86 -0.54 11.70
CA HIS A 135 -12.43 -0.55 11.92
C HIS A 135 -11.79 -1.86 11.43
N LEU A 136 -10.83 -1.75 10.52
CA LEU A 136 -9.95 -2.84 10.09
C LEU A 136 -8.73 -2.88 11.01
N THR A 137 -8.90 -3.53 12.17
CA THR A 137 -7.86 -3.63 13.21
C THR A 137 -6.86 -4.74 12.91
N TYR A 138 -5.72 -4.75 13.63
CA TYR A 138 -4.74 -5.85 13.59
C TYR A 138 -5.38 -7.23 13.85
N SER A 139 -6.37 -7.31 14.72
CA SER A 139 -7.05 -8.57 15.03
C SER A 139 -7.76 -9.17 13.81
N TYR A 140 -8.30 -8.35 12.91
CA TYR A 140 -8.85 -8.83 11.64
C TYR A 140 -7.74 -9.25 10.67
N LEU A 141 -6.66 -8.46 10.56
CA LEU A 141 -5.55 -8.78 9.65
C LEU A 141 -4.93 -10.15 9.96
N HIS A 142 -4.80 -10.50 11.25
CA HIS A 142 -4.29 -11.81 11.68
C HIS A 142 -5.16 -13.00 11.27
N GLN A 143 -6.38 -12.77 10.81
CA GLN A 143 -7.32 -13.81 10.39
C GLN A 143 -7.45 -13.91 8.86
N PHE A 144 -6.76 -13.05 8.13
CA PHE A 144 -6.85 -13.07 6.67
C PHE A 144 -6.03 -14.21 6.08
N PRO A 145 -6.59 -14.96 5.14
CA PRO A 145 -5.90 -16.06 4.49
C PRO A 145 -4.93 -15.54 3.41
N ILE A 146 -3.83 -14.94 3.81
CA ILE A 146 -2.84 -14.40 2.88
C ILE A 146 -1.96 -15.53 2.35
N PRO A 147 -1.67 -15.60 1.04
CA PRO A 147 -0.72 -16.56 0.50
C PRO A 147 0.64 -16.42 1.17
N HIS A 148 1.31 -17.54 1.42
CA HIS A 148 2.66 -17.50 1.98
C HIS A 148 3.59 -16.68 1.08
N PRO A 149 4.45 -15.79 1.61
CA PRO A 149 5.32 -14.95 0.78
C PRO A 149 6.16 -15.74 -0.24
N ASP A 150 6.64 -16.93 0.11
CA ASP A 150 7.41 -17.77 -0.81
C ASP A 150 6.57 -18.25 -2.00
N SER A 151 5.25 -18.38 -1.85
CA SER A 151 4.35 -18.69 -2.97
C SER A 151 4.24 -17.52 -3.94
N LEU A 152 4.26 -16.29 -3.42
CA LEU A 152 4.26 -15.07 -4.24
C LEU A 152 5.59 -14.85 -4.95
N ALA A 153 6.71 -15.28 -4.34
CA ALA A 153 8.05 -15.07 -4.88
C ALA A 153 8.51 -16.16 -5.86
N SER A 154 7.84 -17.31 -5.88
CA SER A 154 8.22 -18.48 -6.69
C SER A 154 7.77 -18.36 -8.17
N SER A 155 7.99 -19.44 -8.94
CA SER A 155 7.52 -19.53 -10.33
C SER A 155 6.01 -19.52 -10.41
N LEU A 156 5.47 -18.74 -11.33
CA LEU A 156 4.04 -18.60 -11.58
C LEU A 156 3.67 -19.35 -12.87
N SER A 157 2.51 -20.00 -12.87
CA SER A 157 2.07 -20.85 -14.00
C SER A 157 1.70 -20.07 -15.28
N TRP A 158 1.44 -18.77 -15.15
CA TRP A 158 0.97 -17.91 -16.24
C TRP A 158 2.04 -16.99 -16.84
N THR A 159 3.27 -17.08 -16.36
CA THR A 159 4.38 -16.24 -16.84
C THR A 159 5.71 -16.98 -16.74
N ASN A 160 6.68 -16.58 -17.57
CA ASN A 160 8.06 -17.07 -17.49
C ASN A 160 8.92 -16.30 -16.48
N THR A 161 8.39 -15.25 -15.89
CA THR A 161 9.05 -14.41 -14.87
C THR A 161 8.78 -15.00 -13.49
N ILE A 162 9.75 -14.96 -12.59
CA ILE A 162 9.51 -15.34 -11.19
C ILE A 162 8.53 -14.38 -10.53
N GLY A 163 7.75 -14.90 -9.58
CA GLY A 163 6.68 -14.14 -8.93
C GLY A 163 7.17 -12.88 -8.24
N LEU A 164 8.33 -12.93 -7.57
CA LEU A 164 8.94 -11.75 -6.95
C LEU A 164 9.08 -10.59 -7.95
N GLU A 165 9.66 -10.85 -9.11
CA GLU A 165 9.87 -9.83 -10.13
C GLU A 165 8.54 -9.38 -10.76
N TRP A 166 7.66 -10.34 -11.03
CA TRP A 166 6.35 -10.08 -11.64
C TRP A 166 5.46 -9.17 -10.80
N PHE A 167 5.35 -9.43 -9.49
CA PHE A 167 4.59 -8.60 -8.57
C PHE A 167 5.29 -7.27 -8.27
N SER A 168 6.62 -7.30 -8.05
CA SER A 168 7.38 -6.09 -7.70
C SER A 168 7.31 -5.03 -8.77
N SER A 169 7.41 -5.40 -10.06
CA SER A 169 7.31 -4.44 -11.17
C SER A 169 5.96 -3.75 -11.22
N ARG A 170 4.87 -4.47 -10.95
CA ARG A 170 3.51 -3.93 -10.93
C ARG A 170 3.24 -3.04 -9.74
N ILE A 171 3.69 -3.47 -8.56
CA ILE A 171 3.60 -2.67 -7.35
C ILE A 171 4.39 -1.38 -7.51
N LEU A 172 5.60 -1.46 -8.07
CA LEU A 172 6.44 -0.29 -8.31
C LEU A 172 5.76 0.71 -9.25
N GLU A 173 5.27 0.24 -10.40
CA GLU A 173 4.60 1.11 -11.39
C GLU A 173 3.33 1.77 -10.81
N LEU A 174 2.60 1.08 -9.92
CA LEU A 174 1.42 1.64 -9.27
C LEU A 174 1.75 2.63 -8.15
N THR A 175 2.90 2.50 -7.47
CA THR A 175 3.20 3.26 -6.26
C THR A 175 4.22 4.37 -6.47
N TYR A 176 5.26 4.14 -7.25
CA TYR A 176 6.32 5.11 -7.50
C TYR A 176 5.92 6.10 -8.58
N THR A 177 5.03 7.02 -8.25
CA THR A 177 4.54 8.07 -9.15
C THR A 177 5.02 9.48 -8.75
N THR A 178 5.82 9.58 -7.68
CA THR A 178 6.47 10.80 -7.19
C THR A 178 7.83 10.48 -6.60
N TYR A 179 8.71 11.48 -6.57
CA TYR A 179 10.06 11.35 -6.03
C TYR A 179 10.11 11.10 -4.51
N ASP A 180 9.06 11.36 -3.76
CA ASP A 180 9.01 11.07 -2.33
C ASP A 180 9.00 9.56 -2.01
N LEU A 181 8.66 8.70 -2.99
CA LEU A 181 8.81 7.24 -2.92
C LEU A 181 10.06 6.71 -3.67
N GLU A 182 10.99 7.55 -4.09
CA GLU A 182 12.27 7.11 -4.66
C GLU A 182 13.02 6.10 -3.76
N PRO A 183 13.02 6.22 -2.41
CA PRO A 183 13.63 5.19 -1.56
C PRO A 183 13.03 3.79 -1.75
N PHE A 184 11.74 3.68 -2.04
CA PHE A 184 11.10 2.40 -2.35
C PHE A 184 11.59 1.85 -3.70
N ALA A 185 11.66 2.70 -4.73
CA ALA A 185 12.18 2.31 -6.04
C ALA A 185 13.62 1.81 -5.95
N ARG A 186 14.48 2.49 -5.21
CA ARG A 186 15.87 2.08 -4.95
C ARG A 186 15.98 0.73 -4.24
N ASP A 187 15.11 0.45 -3.27
CA ASP A 187 15.07 -0.86 -2.61
C ASP A 187 14.74 -1.98 -3.62
N LEU A 188 13.96 -1.69 -4.65
CA LEU A 188 13.66 -2.59 -5.76
C LEU A 188 14.68 -2.51 -6.91
N ARG A 189 15.81 -1.80 -6.71
CA ARG A 189 16.88 -1.59 -7.70
C ARG A 189 16.43 -0.85 -8.96
N ASP A 190 15.37 -0.07 -8.85
CA ASP A 190 14.95 0.86 -9.90
C ASP A 190 15.57 2.23 -9.64
N GLY A 191 16.28 2.75 -10.64
CA GLY A 191 16.92 4.08 -10.64
C GLY A 191 16.26 5.04 -11.62
N GLY A 192 15.10 4.68 -12.18
CA GLY A 192 14.35 5.50 -13.12
C GLY A 192 13.62 6.67 -12.47
N ALA A 193 13.05 7.53 -13.29
CA ALA A 193 12.13 8.56 -12.84
C ALA A 193 10.79 7.93 -12.42
N PRO A 194 9.99 8.64 -11.60
CA PRO A 194 8.65 8.19 -11.25
C PRO A 194 7.80 7.87 -12.50
N PHE A 195 6.98 6.83 -12.39
CA PHE A 195 6.05 6.46 -13.46
C PHE A 195 4.99 7.55 -13.64
N ILE A 196 4.65 7.84 -14.88
CA ILE A 196 3.59 8.79 -15.20
C ILE A 196 2.24 8.22 -14.73
N TRP A 197 1.46 9.05 -14.04
CA TRP A 197 0.11 8.67 -13.64
C TRP A 197 -0.79 8.53 -14.87
N ASP A 198 -1.22 7.32 -15.17
CA ASP A 198 -2.13 6.96 -16.25
C ASP A 198 -3.24 6.06 -15.70
N GLU A 199 -4.48 6.53 -15.72
CA GLU A 199 -5.62 5.82 -15.12
C GLU A 199 -5.91 4.50 -15.83
N GLU A 200 -5.83 4.46 -17.17
CA GLU A 200 -6.11 3.24 -17.94
C GLU A 200 -5.03 2.17 -17.66
N ARG A 201 -3.76 2.58 -17.69
CA ARG A 201 -2.64 1.70 -17.36
C ARG A 201 -2.72 1.18 -15.93
N ARG A 202 -3.06 2.04 -14.97
CA ARG A 202 -3.23 1.67 -13.56
C ARG A 202 -4.39 0.70 -13.37
N ALA A 203 -5.51 0.91 -14.07
CA ALA A 203 -6.65 -0.01 -14.05
C ALA A 203 -6.27 -1.39 -14.57
N LEU A 204 -5.52 -1.45 -15.68
CA LEU A 204 -5.02 -2.69 -16.25
C LEU A 204 -4.10 -3.45 -15.29
N ILE A 205 -3.12 -2.77 -14.67
CA ILE A 205 -2.19 -3.41 -13.72
C ILE A 205 -2.95 -3.96 -12.51
N ARG A 206 -3.92 -3.23 -11.98
CA ARG A 206 -4.76 -3.72 -10.87
C ARG A 206 -5.54 -4.96 -11.27
N ALA A 207 -6.12 -4.98 -12.47
CA ALA A 207 -6.81 -6.16 -12.99
C ALA A 207 -5.87 -7.37 -13.17
N GLU A 208 -4.63 -7.14 -13.64
CA GLU A 208 -3.61 -8.18 -13.72
C GLU A 208 -3.26 -8.75 -12.33
N LEU A 209 -3.12 -7.89 -11.32
CA LEU A 209 -2.86 -8.32 -9.94
C LEU A 209 -4.05 -9.12 -9.38
N ASP A 210 -5.28 -8.66 -9.58
CA ASP A 210 -6.47 -9.37 -9.13
C ASP A 210 -6.60 -10.74 -9.81
N ALA A 211 -6.36 -10.83 -11.13
CA ALA A 211 -6.34 -12.10 -11.86
C ALA A 211 -5.27 -13.06 -11.31
N ALA A 212 -4.08 -12.55 -10.98
CA ALA A 212 -3.02 -13.36 -10.37
C ALA A 212 -3.46 -13.94 -9.01
N PHE A 213 -4.14 -13.15 -8.18
CA PHE A 213 -4.65 -13.64 -6.90
C PHE A 213 -5.80 -14.65 -7.09
N PHE A 214 -6.69 -14.50 -8.07
CA PHE A 214 -7.66 -15.54 -8.40
C PHE A 214 -6.97 -16.87 -8.73
N HIS A 215 -5.90 -16.85 -9.52
CA HIS A 215 -5.11 -18.05 -9.81
C HIS A 215 -4.44 -18.63 -8.55
N LEU A 216 -3.84 -17.79 -7.72
CA LEU A 216 -3.16 -18.23 -6.49
C LEU A 216 -4.10 -18.86 -5.47
N TYR A 217 -5.34 -18.39 -5.40
CA TYR A 217 -6.36 -18.96 -4.52
C TYR A 217 -7.14 -20.12 -5.18
N GLY A 218 -6.87 -20.43 -6.43
CA GLY A 218 -7.55 -21.50 -7.16
C GLY A 218 -9.01 -21.19 -7.47
N VAL A 219 -9.38 -19.92 -7.60
CA VAL A 219 -10.74 -19.50 -7.98
C VAL A 219 -10.90 -19.69 -9.48
N ALA A 220 -11.93 -20.43 -9.88
CA ALA A 220 -12.25 -20.63 -11.28
C ALA A 220 -12.87 -19.37 -11.91
N ARG A 221 -12.72 -19.22 -13.23
CA ARG A 221 -13.24 -18.04 -13.94
C ARG A 221 -14.75 -17.86 -13.73
N ASP A 222 -15.51 -18.96 -13.80
CA ASP A 222 -16.97 -18.95 -13.65
C ASP A 222 -17.40 -18.46 -12.25
N ASP A 223 -16.54 -18.62 -11.24
CA ASP A 223 -16.80 -18.12 -9.87
C ASP A 223 -16.45 -16.62 -9.73
N VAL A 224 -15.65 -16.07 -10.65
CA VAL A 224 -15.32 -14.63 -10.67
C VAL A 224 -16.44 -13.82 -11.32
N ASP A 225 -17.13 -14.40 -12.29
CA ASP A 225 -18.20 -13.74 -13.05
C ASP A 225 -19.56 -13.76 -12.31
N TYR A 226 -19.61 -14.31 -11.09
CA TYR A 226 -20.81 -14.37 -10.23
C TYR A 226 -21.02 -13.05 -9.45
#